data_3f1a6a7aad70cb7af3940e61eb2830d6
#
_entry.id   3f1a6a7aad70cb7af3940e61eb2830d6
#
_cell.length_a   1.000
_cell.length_b   1.000
_cell.length_c   1.000
_cell.angle_alpha   90.00
_cell.angle_beta   90.00
_cell.angle_gamma   90.00
#
_symmetry.space_group_name_H-M   'P 1'
#
loop_
_entity.id
_entity.type
_entity.pdbx_description
1 polymer ?
#
loop_
_entity_poly.entity_id
_entity_poly.type
_entity_poly.pdbx_seq_one_letter_code
_entity_poly.pdbx_strand_id
1 'polypeptide(L)'
;MKKNARRMTQAVALLVWGACLAGCLRPSGQEMQLTLQLTPEGMAAETALAEARKTIAERLEEAGFRNPVVETVGRDRLAVRIAGVEDPARVRRLIRANAVFELRFVRSPALESEEAVLAHFKGQLPPDLEILPEEVRGENGQAVETKYYAVEKRPVITGRDLRTARPGVGPFNDPIVAFEVKPEATATFAEATGANIGSRLAIVLDGRVVSAPTINARISDSGIIEGGFTREQAQDLAIMLRSGPLPARLTVVDERIGGQSGG
;
A
#
# COMPACT_ATOMS: atom_id res chain seq x y z
N MET A 1 95.16 -9.15 -22.26
CA MET A 1 94.52 -10.44 -21.87
C MET A 1 94.00 -10.28 -20.47
N LYS A 2 92.73 -10.29 -20.28
CA LYS A 2 91.87 -10.76 -19.13
C LYS A 2 90.52 -10.03 -19.16
N LYS A 3 89.49 -10.79 -19.49
CA LYS A 3 88.10 -10.39 -19.54
C LYS A 3 87.58 -10.23 -18.14
N ASN A 4 86.96 -9.10 -17.81
CA ASN A 4 86.14 -8.93 -16.62
C ASN A 4 84.64 -8.90 -17.00
N ALA A 5 83.93 -9.93 -16.59
CA ALA A 5 82.48 -10.05 -16.68
C ALA A 5 81.85 -9.20 -15.62
N ARG A 6 81.01 -8.22 -16.01
CA ARG A 6 80.13 -7.48 -15.10
C ARG A 6 78.82 -8.24 -14.96
N ARG A 7 78.52 -8.69 -13.74
CA ARG A 7 77.23 -9.23 -13.34
C ARG A 7 76.28 -8.05 -13.18
N MET A 8 75.28 -8.04 -13.99
CA MET A 8 74.13 -7.16 -13.85
C MET A 8 73.15 -7.83 -12.89
N THR A 9 72.90 -7.21 -11.73
CA THR A 9 71.89 -7.58 -10.76
C THR A 9 70.53 -7.02 -11.21
N GLN A 10 69.67 -7.87 -11.64
CA GLN A 10 68.25 -7.48 -11.91
C GLN A 10 67.49 -7.35 -10.59
N ALA A 11 67.07 -6.13 -10.29
CA ALA A 11 66.08 -5.88 -9.20
C ALA A 11 64.71 -6.24 -9.72
N VAL A 12 64.12 -7.26 -9.14
CA VAL A 12 62.71 -7.64 -9.36
C VAL A 12 61.84 -6.69 -8.54
N ALA A 13 61.17 -5.76 -9.20
CA ALA A 13 60.16 -4.94 -8.60
C ALA A 13 58.85 -5.76 -8.44
N LEU A 14 58.52 -6.17 -7.22
CA LEU A 14 57.26 -6.75 -6.84
C LEU A 14 56.15 -5.65 -6.89
N LEU A 15 55.38 -5.61 -7.98
CA LEU A 15 54.13 -4.88 -8.06
C LEU A 15 53.08 -5.61 -7.22
N VAL A 16 52.84 -5.10 -6.00
CA VAL A 16 51.70 -5.48 -5.19
C VAL A 16 50.46 -4.91 -5.86
N TRP A 17 49.75 -5.73 -6.57
CA TRP A 17 48.38 -5.43 -7.00
C TRP A 17 47.47 -5.47 -5.75
N GLY A 18 47.15 -4.27 -5.26
CA GLY A 18 46.07 -4.08 -4.29
C GLY A 18 44.75 -4.46 -4.95
N ALA A 19 44.28 -5.66 -4.71
CA ALA A 19 42.91 -6.04 -5.00
C ALA A 19 41.99 -5.16 -4.13
N CYS A 20 41.44 -4.09 -4.68
CA CYS A 20 40.27 -3.44 -4.14
C CYS A 20 39.13 -4.45 -4.16
N LEU A 21 38.95 -5.13 -3.05
CA LEU A 21 37.71 -5.82 -2.73
C LEU A 21 36.63 -4.73 -2.55
N ALA A 22 36.08 -4.21 -3.65
CA ALA A 22 34.80 -3.60 -3.66
C ALA A 22 33.79 -4.73 -3.31
N GLY A 23 33.58 -4.92 -2.02
CA GLY A 23 32.50 -5.76 -1.52
C GLY A 23 31.21 -5.14 -2.01
N CYS A 24 30.73 -5.57 -3.18
CA CYS A 24 29.33 -5.41 -3.53
C CYS A 24 28.54 -6.06 -2.39
N LEU A 25 27.99 -5.24 -1.51
CA LEU A 25 26.95 -5.68 -0.58
C LEU A 25 25.83 -6.25 -1.45
N ARG A 26 25.81 -7.59 -1.57
CA ARG A 26 24.70 -8.29 -2.21
C ARG A 26 23.47 -7.96 -1.38
N PRO A 27 22.38 -7.47 -1.97
CA PRO A 27 21.16 -7.25 -1.23
C PRO A 27 20.75 -8.58 -0.59
N SER A 28 20.56 -8.59 0.73
CA SER A 28 19.91 -9.70 1.43
C SER A 28 18.49 -9.80 0.90
N GLY A 29 18.05 -10.99 0.51
CA GLY A 29 16.68 -11.22 0.01
C GLY A 29 16.66 -11.97 -1.31
N GLN A 30 15.47 -12.43 -1.66
CA GLN A 30 15.21 -13.23 -2.86
C GLN A 30 14.83 -12.32 -4.04
N GLU A 31 14.99 -12.81 -5.26
CA GLU A 31 14.39 -12.20 -6.42
C GLU A 31 12.94 -12.67 -6.55
N MET A 32 12.02 -11.74 -6.72
CA MET A 32 10.61 -12.03 -6.95
C MET A 32 10.20 -11.55 -8.34
N GLN A 33 9.56 -12.44 -9.10
CA GLN A 33 9.02 -12.16 -10.41
C GLN A 33 7.52 -12.45 -10.40
N LEU A 34 6.72 -11.50 -10.89
CA LEU A 34 5.27 -11.61 -10.94
C LEU A 34 4.79 -11.28 -12.35
N THR A 35 3.82 -12.02 -12.83
CA THR A 35 3.02 -11.63 -13.99
C THR A 35 1.60 -11.31 -13.52
N LEU A 36 1.18 -10.09 -13.81
CA LEU A 36 -0.12 -9.57 -13.42
C LEU A 36 -1.01 -9.47 -14.66
N GLN A 37 -2.21 -10.01 -14.57
CA GLN A 37 -3.27 -9.84 -15.56
C GLN A 37 -4.12 -8.65 -15.17
N LEU A 38 -4.33 -7.71 -16.08
CA LEU A 38 -5.18 -6.55 -15.88
C LEU A 38 -6.57 -6.82 -16.45
N THR A 39 -7.60 -6.53 -15.66
CA THR A 39 -9.00 -6.53 -16.12
C THR A 39 -9.50 -5.09 -16.08
N PRO A 40 -9.52 -4.37 -17.21
CA PRO A 40 -9.94 -2.97 -17.26
C PRO A 40 -11.44 -2.84 -16.99
N GLU A 41 -11.80 -1.84 -16.19
CA GLU A 41 -13.18 -1.48 -15.89
C GLU A 41 -13.45 -0.06 -16.43
N GLY A 42 -14.12 0.06 -17.56
CA GLY A 42 -14.57 1.37 -18.09
C GLY A 42 -13.49 2.28 -18.72
N MET A 43 -12.23 1.82 -18.79
CA MET A 43 -11.10 2.55 -19.38
C MET A 43 -10.46 1.74 -20.52
N ALA A 44 -9.82 2.40 -21.48
CA ALA A 44 -9.05 1.71 -22.52
C ALA A 44 -7.89 0.92 -21.88
N ALA A 45 -7.71 -0.34 -22.29
CA ALA A 45 -6.73 -1.26 -21.69
C ALA A 45 -5.29 -0.69 -21.68
N GLU A 46 -4.89 -0.01 -22.76
CA GLU A 46 -3.55 0.59 -22.88
C GLU A 46 -3.32 1.70 -21.84
N THR A 47 -4.32 2.58 -21.65
CA THR A 47 -4.25 3.64 -20.64
C THR A 47 -4.21 3.05 -19.23
N ALA A 48 -5.08 2.07 -18.96
CA ALA A 48 -5.11 1.38 -17.67
C ALA A 48 -3.79 0.66 -17.36
N LEU A 49 -3.15 0.03 -18.36
CA LEU A 49 -1.83 -0.59 -18.20
C LEU A 49 -0.74 0.44 -17.87
N ALA A 50 -0.74 1.59 -18.57
CA ALA A 50 0.26 2.64 -18.33
C ALA A 50 0.13 3.22 -16.92
N GLU A 51 -1.09 3.50 -16.47
CA GLU A 51 -1.36 4.01 -15.12
C GLU A 51 -1.04 2.96 -14.06
N ALA A 52 -1.47 1.71 -14.22
CA ALA A 52 -1.17 0.63 -13.28
C ALA A 52 0.34 0.40 -13.15
N ARG A 53 1.08 0.41 -14.26
CA ARG A 53 2.54 0.30 -14.29
C ARG A 53 3.19 1.40 -13.45
N LYS A 54 2.76 2.65 -13.64
CA LYS A 54 3.26 3.81 -12.90
C LYS A 54 2.98 3.67 -11.41
N THR A 55 1.72 3.41 -11.04
CA THR A 55 1.29 3.27 -9.64
C THR A 55 2.02 2.15 -8.91
N ILE A 56 2.22 0.98 -9.57
CA ILE A 56 2.96 -0.14 -8.97
C ILE A 56 4.43 0.22 -8.77
N ALA A 57 5.08 0.85 -9.76
CA ALA A 57 6.47 1.26 -9.63
C ALA A 57 6.65 2.24 -8.47
N GLU A 58 5.82 3.28 -8.38
CA GLU A 58 5.83 4.26 -7.29
C GLU A 58 5.63 3.61 -5.91
N ARG A 59 4.67 2.67 -5.77
CA ARG A 59 4.44 1.95 -4.52
C ARG A 59 5.67 1.15 -4.08
N LEU A 60 6.30 0.45 -5.01
CA LEU A 60 7.47 -0.38 -4.72
C LEU A 60 8.69 0.47 -4.37
N GLU A 61 8.93 1.57 -5.09
CA GLU A 61 10.02 2.50 -4.81
C GLU A 61 9.85 3.16 -3.45
N GLU A 62 8.66 3.68 -3.14
CA GLU A 62 8.35 4.28 -1.83
C GLU A 62 8.41 3.26 -0.68
N ALA A 63 8.11 1.99 -0.94
CA ALA A 63 8.25 0.91 0.03
C ALA A 63 9.72 0.50 0.28
N GLY A 64 10.68 1.10 -0.45
CA GLY A 64 12.11 0.91 -0.27
C GLY A 64 12.71 -0.18 -1.15
N PHE A 65 11.96 -0.77 -2.10
CA PHE A 65 12.53 -1.70 -3.07
C PHE A 65 13.38 -0.94 -4.09
N ARG A 66 14.61 -1.39 -4.27
CA ARG A 66 15.57 -0.72 -5.16
C ARG A 66 15.35 -1.15 -6.61
N ASN A 67 15.15 -0.15 -7.49
CA ASN A 67 15.02 -0.36 -8.94
C ASN A 67 14.02 -1.48 -9.31
N PRO A 68 12.76 -1.43 -8.85
CA PRO A 68 11.76 -2.38 -9.28
C PRO A 68 11.53 -2.22 -10.78
N VAL A 69 11.51 -3.33 -11.52
CA VAL A 69 11.25 -3.31 -12.95
C VAL A 69 9.79 -3.68 -13.17
N VAL A 70 9.02 -2.76 -13.74
CA VAL A 70 7.60 -2.96 -14.09
C VAL A 70 7.42 -2.70 -15.58
N GLU A 71 7.15 -3.75 -16.36
CA GLU A 71 7.07 -3.73 -17.81
C GLU A 71 5.71 -4.22 -18.31
N THR A 72 5.24 -3.64 -19.40
CA THR A 72 4.04 -4.12 -20.08
C THR A 72 4.38 -5.34 -20.93
N VAL A 73 3.60 -6.40 -20.82
CA VAL A 73 3.72 -7.64 -21.58
C VAL A 73 2.43 -7.91 -22.34
N GLY A 74 2.48 -7.85 -23.66
CA GLY A 74 1.28 -7.99 -24.47
C GLY A 74 0.32 -6.79 -24.34
N ARG A 75 -0.98 -7.06 -24.32
CA ARG A 75 -2.02 -6.02 -24.33
C ARG A 75 -2.70 -5.80 -22.98
N ASP A 76 -2.47 -6.70 -22.02
CA ASP A 76 -3.28 -6.77 -20.81
C ASP A 76 -2.48 -7.28 -19.58
N ARG A 77 -1.14 -7.33 -19.66
CA ARG A 77 -0.29 -7.87 -18.60
C ARG A 77 0.84 -6.93 -18.22
N LEU A 78 1.23 -7.03 -16.96
CA LEU A 78 2.44 -6.41 -16.42
C LEU A 78 3.37 -7.51 -15.89
N ALA A 79 4.65 -7.43 -16.23
CA ALA A 79 5.71 -8.19 -15.58
C ALA A 79 6.40 -7.31 -14.54
N VAL A 80 6.51 -7.81 -13.32
CA VAL A 80 7.17 -7.12 -12.20
C VAL A 80 8.34 -7.95 -11.74
N ARG A 81 9.55 -7.34 -11.64
CA ARG A 81 10.75 -7.97 -11.10
C ARG A 81 11.32 -7.12 -9.98
N ILE A 82 11.58 -7.74 -8.85
CA ILE A 82 12.04 -7.08 -7.63
C ILE A 82 13.16 -7.92 -7.03
N ALA A 83 14.31 -7.29 -6.75
CA ALA A 83 15.41 -7.91 -6.05
C ALA A 83 15.40 -7.53 -4.56
N GLY A 84 15.96 -8.41 -3.71
CA GLY A 84 16.08 -8.14 -2.28
C GLY A 84 14.75 -8.23 -1.51
N VAL A 85 13.85 -9.09 -1.95
CA VAL A 85 12.56 -9.31 -1.28
C VAL A 85 12.76 -10.20 -0.05
N GLU A 86 12.51 -9.65 1.13
CA GLU A 86 12.52 -10.37 2.41
C GLU A 86 11.12 -10.86 2.78
N ASP A 87 10.08 -10.05 2.51
CA ASP A 87 8.67 -10.42 2.70
C ASP A 87 7.88 -10.38 1.37
N PRO A 88 7.71 -11.53 0.69
CA PRO A 88 6.88 -11.63 -0.51
C PRO A 88 5.40 -11.30 -0.26
N ALA A 89 4.90 -11.50 0.96
CA ALA A 89 3.51 -11.18 1.28
C ALA A 89 3.29 -9.66 1.28
N ARG A 90 4.27 -8.88 1.75
CA ARG A 90 4.25 -7.42 1.68
C ARG A 90 4.19 -6.93 0.23
N VAL A 91 5.03 -7.48 -0.65
CA VAL A 91 5.01 -7.14 -2.09
C VAL A 91 3.63 -7.40 -2.68
N ARG A 92 3.03 -8.57 -2.40
CA ARG A 92 1.68 -8.89 -2.88
C ARG A 92 0.64 -7.91 -2.37
N ARG A 93 0.69 -7.50 -1.09
CA ARG A 93 -0.22 -6.49 -0.52
C ARG A 93 -0.13 -5.17 -1.29
N LEU A 94 1.07 -4.63 -1.48
CA LEU A 94 1.31 -3.36 -2.18
C LEU A 94 0.82 -3.36 -3.63
N ILE A 95 1.03 -4.48 -4.33
CA ILE A 95 0.67 -4.61 -5.75
C ILE A 95 -0.83 -4.87 -5.94
N ARG A 96 -1.47 -5.68 -5.06
CA ARG A 96 -2.85 -6.13 -5.25
C ARG A 96 -3.89 -5.19 -4.65
N ALA A 97 -3.53 -4.34 -3.71
CA ALA A 97 -4.46 -3.40 -3.11
C ALA A 97 -4.93 -2.38 -4.17
N ASN A 98 -6.23 -2.29 -4.39
CA ASN A 98 -6.77 -1.25 -5.26
C ASN A 98 -6.58 0.14 -4.66
N ALA A 99 -6.54 0.23 -3.32
CA ALA A 99 -6.40 1.47 -2.56
C ALA A 99 -7.55 2.47 -2.81
N VAL A 100 -8.73 1.96 -2.99
CA VAL A 100 -9.96 2.77 -3.04
C VAL A 100 -10.29 3.22 -1.62
N PHE A 101 -9.95 4.46 -1.32
CA PHE A 101 -10.19 5.09 -0.02
C PHE A 101 -11.43 5.95 -0.05
N GLU A 102 -12.28 5.83 0.98
CA GLU A 102 -13.51 6.59 1.11
C GLU A 102 -13.83 6.84 2.60
N LEU A 103 -14.38 8.02 2.89
CA LEU A 103 -15.00 8.34 4.17
C LEU A 103 -16.50 8.33 3.99
N ARG A 104 -17.21 7.50 4.78
CA ARG A 104 -18.65 7.27 4.64
C ARG A 104 -19.35 7.34 6.00
N PHE A 105 -20.54 7.93 6.07
CA PHE A 105 -21.31 7.93 7.30
C PHE A 105 -21.83 6.54 7.62
N VAL A 106 -21.77 6.19 8.91
CA VAL A 106 -22.34 4.95 9.46
C VAL A 106 -23.76 5.21 9.94
N ARG A 107 -24.67 4.28 9.62
CA ARG A 107 -26.10 4.38 9.95
C ARG A 107 -26.61 3.22 10.81
N SER A 108 -25.73 2.33 11.28
CA SER A 108 -26.03 1.27 12.25
C SER A 108 -25.00 1.22 13.38
N PRO A 109 -25.27 0.56 14.50
CA PRO A 109 -24.19 0.12 15.40
C PRO A 109 -23.28 -0.89 14.71
N ALA A 110 -22.12 -1.20 15.33
CA ALA A 110 -21.32 -2.35 14.95
C ALA A 110 -22.06 -3.63 15.34
N LEU A 111 -22.29 -4.53 14.39
CA LEU A 111 -23.04 -5.76 14.59
C LEU A 111 -22.20 -6.98 14.17
N GLU A 112 -22.55 -8.14 14.65
CA GLU A 112 -21.77 -9.39 14.51
C GLU A 112 -21.97 -10.10 13.16
N SER A 113 -23.02 -9.74 12.41
CA SER A 113 -23.29 -10.33 11.10
C SER A 113 -24.08 -9.39 10.19
N GLU A 114 -24.10 -9.70 8.89
CA GLU A 114 -24.94 -8.98 7.91
C GLU A 114 -26.42 -9.15 8.22
N GLU A 115 -26.85 -10.33 8.68
CA GLU A 115 -28.23 -10.61 9.08
C GLU A 115 -28.65 -9.74 10.28
N ALA A 116 -27.73 -9.51 11.23
CA ALA A 116 -27.98 -8.63 12.36
C ALA A 116 -28.15 -7.17 11.91
N VAL A 117 -27.37 -6.72 10.91
CA VAL A 117 -27.56 -5.40 10.29
C VAL A 117 -28.89 -5.32 9.59
N LEU A 118 -29.29 -6.33 8.80
CA LEU A 118 -30.60 -6.36 8.14
C LEU A 118 -31.73 -6.36 9.16
N ALA A 119 -31.62 -7.12 10.26
CA ALA A 119 -32.60 -7.12 11.34
C ALA A 119 -32.78 -5.75 12.00
N HIS A 120 -31.69 -4.98 12.17
CA HIS A 120 -31.71 -3.61 12.66
C HIS A 120 -32.63 -2.71 11.79
N PHE A 121 -32.63 -2.93 10.47
CA PHE A 121 -33.50 -2.26 9.49
C PHE A 121 -34.79 -3.04 9.19
N LYS A 122 -35.28 -3.89 10.12
CA LYS A 122 -36.50 -4.67 9.98
C LYS A 122 -36.53 -5.59 8.75
N GLY A 123 -35.34 -6.11 8.35
CA GLY A 123 -35.20 -7.03 7.24
C GLY A 123 -35.02 -6.38 5.87
N GLN A 124 -35.03 -5.04 5.77
CA GLN A 124 -34.89 -4.33 4.50
C GLN A 124 -33.92 -3.17 4.64
N LEU A 125 -32.72 -3.32 4.02
CA LEU A 125 -31.72 -2.26 3.99
C LEU A 125 -32.20 -1.09 3.10
N PRO A 126 -32.14 0.16 3.58
CA PRO A 126 -32.38 1.34 2.73
C PRO A 126 -31.50 1.33 1.47
N PRO A 127 -32.03 1.78 0.30
CA PRO A 127 -31.33 1.66 -1.00
C PRO A 127 -30.06 2.50 -1.09
N ASP A 128 -29.91 3.52 -0.27
CA ASP A 128 -28.75 4.39 -0.15
C ASP A 128 -27.65 3.85 0.77
N LEU A 129 -27.91 2.72 1.46
CA LEU A 129 -26.97 2.05 2.33
C LEU A 129 -26.41 0.76 1.71
N GLU A 130 -25.23 0.38 2.17
CA GLU A 130 -24.64 -0.94 1.96
C GLU A 130 -24.00 -1.46 3.24
N ILE A 131 -23.82 -2.78 3.34
CA ILE A 131 -23.23 -3.42 4.50
C ILE A 131 -21.76 -3.69 4.21
N LEU A 132 -20.87 -3.19 5.07
CA LEU A 132 -19.44 -3.41 4.95
C LEU A 132 -18.86 -4.06 6.20
N PRO A 133 -17.92 -5.03 6.05
CA PRO A 133 -17.22 -5.67 7.15
C PRO A 133 -16.05 -4.82 7.67
N GLU A 134 -15.79 -4.93 8.98
CA GLU A 134 -14.58 -4.50 9.66
C GLU A 134 -13.87 -5.72 10.26
N GLU A 135 -12.63 -5.97 9.92
CA GLU A 135 -11.79 -6.93 10.63
C GLU A 135 -11.18 -6.26 11.87
N VAL A 136 -11.74 -6.56 13.05
CA VAL A 136 -11.17 -6.09 14.32
C VAL A 136 -9.88 -6.86 14.57
N ARG A 137 -8.77 -6.14 14.79
CA ARG A 137 -7.45 -6.71 15.01
C ARG A 137 -7.09 -6.68 16.49
N GLY A 138 -6.52 -7.77 16.97
CA GLY A 138 -5.91 -7.83 18.30
C GLY A 138 -4.54 -7.16 18.33
N GLU A 139 -3.92 -7.12 19.52
CA GLU A 139 -2.61 -6.48 19.76
C GLU A 139 -1.47 -7.02 18.87
N ASN A 140 -1.57 -8.25 18.39
CA ASN A 140 -0.61 -8.89 17.50
C ASN A 140 -0.92 -8.66 16.00
N GLY A 141 -1.92 -7.81 15.68
CA GLY A 141 -2.35 -7.49 14.31
C GLY A 141 -3.14 -8.60 13.61
N GLN A 142 -3.48 -9.70 14.28
CA GLN A 142 -4.32 -10.75 13.73
C GLN A 142 -5.80 -10.38 13.86
N ALA A 143 -6.61 -10.77 12.87
CA ALA A 143 -8.05 -10.61 12.94
C ALA A 143 -8.61 -11.52 14.06
N VAL A 144 -9.35 -10.93 15.00
CA VAL A 144 -9.95 -11.63 16.14
C VAL A 144 -11.47 -11.70 16.04
N GLU A 145 -12.07 -10.76 15.32
CA GLU A 145 -13.52 -10.64 15.15
C GLU A 145 -13.82 -9.93 13.83
N THR A 146 -14.99 -10.18 13.23
CA THR A 146 -15.51 -9.38 12.13
C THR A 146 -16.79 -8.69 12.59
N LYS A 147 -16.85 -7.37 12.42
CA LYS A 147 -18.05 -6.55 12.64
C LYS A 147 -18.60 -6.04 11.34
N TYR A 148 -19.88 -5.73 11.32
CA TYR A 148 -20.57 -5.25 10.13
C TYR A 148 -21.27 -3.94 10.42
N TYR A 149 -21.26 -3.05 9.43
CA TYR A 149 -21.87 -1.73 9.51
C TYR A 149 -22.74 -1.47 8.29
N ALA A 150 -23.88 -0.85 8.47
CA ALA A 150 -24.57 -0.17 7.37
C ALA A 150 -23.93 1.21 7.19
N VAL A 151 -23.37 1.46 6.00
CA VAL A 151 -22.76 2.74 5.64
C VAL A 151 -23.45 3.35 4.43
N GLU A 152 -23.41 4.67 4.31
CA GLU A 152 -23.92 5.34 3.11
C GLU A 152 -23.07 4.95 1.88
N LYS A 153 -23.74 4.67 0.76
CA LYS A 153 -23.08 4.39 -0.52
C LYS A 153 -22.31 5.58 -1.05
N ARG A 154 -22.81 6.80 -0.76
CA ARG A 154 -22.17 8.03 -1.20
C ARG A 154 -21.07 8.43 -0.23
N PRO A 155 -19.79 8.48 -0.67
CA PRO A 155 -18.70 8.94 0.18
C PRO A 155 -18.76 10.45 0.39
N VAL A 156 -18.29 10.89 1.56
CA VAL A 156 -18.05 12.32 1.89
C VAL A 156 -16.74 12.78 1.28
N ILE A 157 -15.72 11.94 1.39
CA ILE A 157 -14.35 12.14 0.88
C ILE A 157 -13.90 10.85 0.21
N THR A 158 -13.14 10.99 -0.87
CA THR A 158 -12.51 9.88 -1.60
C THR A 158 -10.98 10.04 -1.60
N GLY A 159 -10.25 9.01 -2.03
CA GLY A 159 -8.80 9.10 -2.18
C GLY A 159 -8.34 10.23 -3.13
N ARG A 160 -9.19 10.65 -4.07
CA ARG A 160 -8.90 11.77 -4.99
C ARG A 160 -8.86 13.12 -4.27
N ASP A 161 -9.54 13.23 -3.14
CA ASP A 161 -9.65 14.43 -2.33
C ASP A 161 -8.49 14.56 -1.32
N LEU A 162 -7.66 13.51 -1.20
CA LEU A 162 -6.48 13.54 -0.34
C LEU A 162 -5.33 14.32 -0.99
N ARG A 163 -4.73 15.22 -0.23
CA ARG A 163 -3.50 15.92 -0.60
C ARG A 163 -2.27 15.07 -0.32
N THR A 164 -2.25 14.41 0.84
CA THR A 164 -1.17 13.53 1.28
C THR A 164 -1.63 12.58 2.38
N ALA A 165 -0.86 11.53 2.60
CA ALA A 165 -0.98 10.61 3.72
C ALA A 165 0.42 10.24 4.23
N ARG A 166 0.60 10.14 5.56
CA ARG A 166 1.89 9.87 6.19
C ARG A 166 1.72 8.90 7.36
N PRO A 167 2.64 7.93 7.53
CA PRO A 167 2.64 7.13 8.74
C PRO A 167 3.00 8.02 9.94
N GLY A 168 2.41 7.74 11.09
CA GLY A 168 2.62 8.48 12.32
C GLY A 168 2.50 7.58 13.54
N VAL A 169 2.51 8.22 14.70
CA VAL A 169 2.33 7.58 16.01
C VAL A 169 1.19 8.31 16.71
N GLY A 170 0.19 7.56 17.13
CA GLY A 170 -0.97 8.04 17.85
C GLY A 170 -0.67 8.38 19.32
N PRO A 171 -1.66 8.92 20.03
CA PRO A 171 -1.50 9.34 21.43
C PRO A 171 -1.10 8.18 22.38
N PHE A 172 -1.46 6.95 22.05
CA PHE A 172 -1.15 5.75 22.82
C PHE A 172 0.08 4.99 22.33
N ASN A 173 0.95 5.67 21.54
CA ASN A 173 2.14 5.09 20.91
C ASN A 173 1.82 3.99 19.88
N ASP A 174 0.61 3.96 19.37
CA ASP A 174 0.12 3.08 18.32
C ASP A 174 0.44 3.65 16.91
N PRO A 175 0.76 2.80 15.93
CA PRO A 175 0.95 3.23 14.56
C PRO A 175 -0.37 3.69 13.93
N ILE A 176 -0.35 4.89 13.34
CA ILE A 176 -1.48 5.51 12.64
C ILE A 176 -1.08 5.97 11.24
N VAL A 177 -2.07 6.34 10.43
CA VAL A 177 -1.84 7.11 9.21
C VAL A 177 -2.56 8.46 9.32
N ALA A 178 -1.78 9.55 9.29
CA ALA A 178 -2.31 10.89 9.19
C ALA A 178 -2.54 11.25 7.73
N PHE A 179 -3.70 11.82 7.39
CA PHE A 179 -4.01 12.31 6.05
C PHE A 179 -4.40 13.79 6.06
N GLU A 180 -4.20 14.44 4.92
CA GLU A 180 -4.62 15.81 4.70
C GLU A 180 -5.51 15.88 3.46
N VAL A 181 -6.57 16.67 3.54
CA VAL A 181 -7.53 16.90 2.47
C VAL A 181 -7.07 18.06 1.58
N LYS A 182 -7.33 17.98 0.28
CA LYS A 182 -7.07 19.07 -0.65
C LYS A 182 -7.92 20.31 -0.32
N PRO A 183 -7.42 21.53 -0.59
CA PRO A 183 -8.17 22.76 -0.33
C PRO A 183 -9.59 22.78 -0.93
N GLU A 184 -9.77 22.18 -2.10
CA GLU A 184 -11.05 22.12 -2.82
C GLU A 184 -12.11 21.29 -2.10
N ALA A 185 -11.69 20.29 -1.32
CA ALA A 185 -12.59 19.40 -0.57
C ALA A 185 -12.79 19.84 0.88
N THR A 186 -11.98 20.76 1.40
CA THR A 186 -11.98 21.21 2.80
C THR A 186 -13.35 21.75 3.24
N ALA A 187 -13.99 22.59 2.43
CA ALA A 187 -15.28 23.17 2.77
C ALA A 187 -16.39 22.10 2.88
N THR A 188 -16.45 21.19 1.91
CA THR A 188 -17.41 20.08 1.88
C THR A 188 -17.21 19.14 3.07
N PHE A 189 -15.96 18.81 3.38
CA PHE A 189 -15.64 17.94 4.52
C PHE A 189 -16.00 18.58 5.85
N ALA A 190 -15.69 19.86 6.01
CA ALA A 190 -16.03 20.62 7.22
C ALA A 190 -17.54 20.77 7.42
N GLU A 191 -18.32 21.02 6.37
CA GLU A 191 -19.77 21.11 6.42
C GLU A 191 -20.38 19.75 6.79
N ALA A 192 -19.97 18.68 6.09
CA ALA A 192 -20.48 17.34 6.31
C ALA A 192 -20.18 16.84 7.73
N THR A 193 -18.97 17.01 8.24
CA THR A 193 -18.61 16.61 9.61
C THR A 193 -19.28 17.48 10.66
N GLY A 194 -19.37 18.81 10.43
CA GLY A 194 -20.02 19.75 11.33
C GLY A 194 -21.53 19.47 11.49
N ALA A 195 -22.20 19.07 10.42
CA ALA A 195 -23.62 18.70 10.44
C ALA A 195 -23.89 17.31 11.07
N ASN A 196 -22.86 16.47 11.25
CA ASN A 196 -22.97 15.09 11.73
C ASN A 196 -22.12 14.84 12.99
N ILE A 197 -21.92 15.84 13.86
CA ILE A 197 -21.27 15.67 15.16
C ILE A 197 -22.05 14.65 15.98
N GLY A 198 -21.35 13.70 16.61
CA GLY A 198 -21.94 12.56 17.33
C GLY A 198 -22.24 11.34 16.47
N SER A 199 -22.25 11.47 15.14
CA SER A 199 -22.34 10.33 14.22
C SER A 199 -20.96 9.66 14.04
N ARG A 200 -20.96 8.45 13.50
CA ARG A 200 -19.72 7.72 13.16
C ARG A 200 -19.37 7.92 11.70
N LEU A 201 -18.09 8.10 11.43
CA LEU A 201 -17.52 8.21 10.09
C LEU A 201 -16.63 7.02 9.81
N ALA A 202 -17.07 6.10 8.95
CA ALA A 202 -16.29 4.95 8.55
C ALA A 202 -15.16 5.37 7.60
N ILE A 203 -13.97 4.90 7.90
CA ILE A 203 -12.83 4.90 7.00
C ILE A 203 -12.88 3.58 6.24
N VAL A 204 -13.18 3.67 4.94
CA VAL A 204 -13.34 2.50 4.06
C VAL A 204 -12.15 2.40 3.13
N LEU A 205 -11.56 1.21 3.04
CA LEU A 205 -10.49 0.88 2.11
C LEU A 205 -10.86 -0.41 1.37
N ASP A 206 -10.89 -0.36 0.05
CA ASP A 206 -11.21 -1.50 -0.81
C ASP A 206 -12.51 -2.23 -0.41
N GLY A 207 -13.55 -1.47 -0.02
CA GLY A 207 -14.84 -2.01 0.38
C GLY A 207 -14.89 -2.63 1.78
N ARG A 208 -13.91 -2.37 2.62
CA ARG A 208 -13.86 -2.82 4.03
C ARG A 208 -13.73 -1.63 4.96
N VAL A 209 -14.40 -1.65 6.08
CA VAL A 209 -14.21 -0.66 7.13
C VAL A 209 -12.89 -0.95 7.84
N VAL A 210 -12.01 0.04 7.89
CA VAL A 210 -10.74 0.00 8.63
C VAL A 210 -10.96 0.42 10.08
N SER A 211 -11.75 1.49 10.26
CA SER A 211 -12.23 1.99 11.55
C SER A 211 -13.42 2.91 11.34
N ALA A 212 -14.21 3.11 12.38
CA ALA A 212 -15.39 3.97 12.32
C ALA A 212 -15.49 4.86 13.57
N PRO A 213 -14.63 5.89 13.71
CA PRO A 213 -14.61 6.79 14.85
C PRO A 213 -15.87 7.66 14.91
N THR A 214 -16.17 8.16 16.11
CA THR A 214 -17.20 9.18 16.31
C THR A 214 -16.66 10.56 15.95
N ILE A 215 -17.46 11.35 15.25
CA ILE A 215 -17.16 12.73 14.92
C ILE A 215 -17.37 13.57 16.17
N ASN A 216 -16.31 13.99 16.85
CA ASN A 216 -16.36 14.78 18.07
C ASN A 216 -16.40 16.28 17.82
N ALA A 217 -15.97 16.72 16.65
CA ALA A 217 -15.94 18.12 16.24
C ALA A 217 -15.97 18.24 14.71
N ARG A 218 -16.23 19.44 14.22
CA ARG A 218 -16.08 19.76 12.79
C ARG A 218 -14.63 19.54 12.36
N ILE A 219 -14.45 18.74 11.32
CA ILE A 219 -13.13 18.38 10.74
C ILE A 219 -13.02 19.07 9.38
N SER A 220 -11.94 19.81 9.13
CA SER A 220 -11.82 20.57 7.89
C SER A 220 -10.77 20.04 6.91
N ASP A 221 -9.56 19.78 7.39
CA ASP A 221 -8.38 19.66 6.52
C ASP A 221 -7.53 18.41 6.75
N SER A 222 -7.73 17.71 7.87
CA SER A 222 -6.89 16.57 8.23
C SER A 222 -7.63 15.57 9.12
N GLY A 223 -7.12 14.33 9.15
CA GLY A 223 -7.60 13.29 10.03
C GLY A 223 -6.55 12.22 10.25
N ILE A 224 -6.87 11.30 11.14
CA ILE A 224 -6.04 10.13 11.42
C ILE A 224 -6.83 8.85 11.15
N ILE A 225 -6.13 7.83 10.67
CA ILE A 225 -6.65 6.48 10.47
C ILE A 225 -6.02 5.61 11.53
N GLU A 226 -6.82 5.13 12.46
CA GLU A 226 -6.48 4.13 13.47
C GLU A 226 -7.04 2.77 13.02
N GLY A 227 -6.38 1.65 13.36
CA GLY A 227 -6.85 0.34 12.91
C GLY A 227 -5.99 -0.83 13.41
N GLY A 228 -5.28 -0.65 14.54
CA GLY A 228 -4.41 -1.71 15.09
C GLY A 228 -3.29 -2.11 14.13
N PHE A 229 -2.74 -1.15 13.41
CA PHE A 229 -1.66 -1.39 12.44
C PHE A 229 -0.33 -1.70 13.12
N THR A 230 0.48 -2.53 12.46
CA THR A 230 1.92 -2.51 12.68
C THR A 230 2.53 -1.26 12.01
N ARG A 231 3.75 -0.89 12.38
CA ARG A 231 4.45 0.24 11.71
C ARG A 231 4.57 0.03 10.20
N GLU A 232 4.86 -1.18 9.76
CA GLU A 232 4.94 -1.53 8.34
C GLU A 232 3.59 -1.37 7.65
N GLN A 233 2.51 -1.85 8.27
CA GLN A 233 1.16 -1.71 7.72
C GLN A 233 0.73 -0.24 7.59
N ALA A 234 1.06 0.60 8.57
CA ALA A 234 0.81 2.04 8.48
C ALA A 234 1.63 2.71 7.37
N GLN A 235 2.90 2.31 7.19
CA GLN A 235 3.72 2.78 6.06
C GLN A 235 3.12 2.36 4.72
N ASP A 236 2.78 1.08 4.55
CA ASP A 236 2.20 0.54 3.33
C ASP A 236 0.86 1.22 2.99
N LEU A 237 0.00 1.44 4.00
CA LEU A 237 -1.26 2.17 3.81
C LEU A 237 -1.01 3.61 3.36
N ALA A 238 -0.08 4.33 3.99
CA ALA A 238 0.26 5.68 3.59
C ALA A 238 0.80 5.75 2.14
N ILE A 239 1.62 4.79 1.72
CA ILE A 239 2.09 4.65 0.34
C ILE A 239 0.91 4.45 -0.61
N MET A 240 0.02 3.52 -0.31
CA MET A 240 -1.15 3.21 -1.13
C MET A 240 -2.08 4.42 -1.28
N LEU A 241 -2.31 5.18 -0.20
CA LEU A 241 -3.15 6.37 -0.24
C LEU A 241 -2.53 7.51 -1.07
N ARG A 242 -1.19 7.68 -1.04
CA ARG A 242 -0.49 8.70 -1.86
C ARG A 242 -0.46 8.34 -3.34
N SER A 243 -0.16 7.08 -3.65
CA SER A 243 -0.10 6.60 -5.04
C SER A 243 -1.48 6.50 -5.70
N GLY A 244 -2.53 6.55 -4.89
CA GLY A 244 -3.90 6.46 -5.36
C GLY A 244 -4.36 5.05 -5.79
N PRO A 245 -5.62 4.94 -6.25
CA PRO A 245 -6.20 3.67 -6.64
C PRO A 245 -5.61 3.13 -7.94
N LEU A 246 -5.57 1.81 -8.05
CA LEU A 246 -5.28 1.15 -9.32
C LEU A 246 -6.45 1.39 -10.31
N PRO A 247 -6.16 1.63 -11.59
CA PRO A 247 -7.17 1.91 -12.61
C PRO A 247 -7.99 0.68 -13.02
N ALA A 248 -7.57 -0.50 -12.55
CA ALA A 248 -8.20 -1.76 -12.89
C ALA A 248 -7.83 -2.84 -11.89
N ARG A 249 -8.62 -3.91 -11.84
CA ARG A 249 -8.31 -5.08 -11.02
C ARG A 249 -7.11 -5.83 -11.58
N LEU A 250 -6.13 -6.12 -10.70
CA LEU A 250 -4.95 -6.92 -11.02
C LEU A 250 -5.05 -8.31 -10.41
N THR A 251 -4.79 -9.33 -11.22
CA THR A 251 -4.72 -10.72 -10.78
C THR A 251 -3.31 -11.26 -11.03
N VAL A 252 -2.70 -11.89 -10.03
CA VAL A 252 -1.41 -12.57 -10.20
C VAL A 252 -1.67 -13.88 -10.96
N VAL A 253 -1.08 -14.01 -12.15
CA VAL A 253 -1.23 -15.19 -13.00
C VAL A 253 0.01 -16.07 -13.01
N ASP A 254 1.18 -15.54 -12.70
CA ASP A 254 2.43 -16.29 -12.47
C ASP A 254 3.24 -15.62 -11.37
N GLU A 255 3.87 -16.42 -10.52
CA GLU A 255 4.72 -15.94 -9.44
C GLU A 255 5.91 -16.87 -9.29
N ARG A 256 7.11 -16.30 -9.28
CA ARG A 256 8.36 -17.01 -9.04
C ARG A 256 9.16 -16.29 -7.98
N ILE A 257 9.57 -17.03 -6.96
CA ILE A 257 10.46 -16.55 -5.92
C ILE A 257 11.72 -17.44 -6.03
N GLY A 258 12.81 -16.84 -6.49
CA GLY A 258 14.08 -17.53 -6.70
C GLY A 258 15.15 -17.01 -5.76
N GLY A 259 15.81 -17.92 -5.01
CA GLY A 259 17.16 -17.65 -4.53
C GLY A 259 18.06 -17.66 -5.74
N GLN A 260 19.04 -16.72 -5.83
CA GLN A 260 19.98 -16.61 -6.94
C GLN A 260 20.48 -17.99 -7.38
N SER A 261 20.15 -18.39 -8.61
CA SER A 261 20.93 -19.41 -9.30
C SER A 261 22.31 -18.81 -9.52
N GLY A 262 23.28 -19.29 -8.73
CA GLY A 262 24.67 -19.01 -8.95
C GLY A 262 25.06 -19.55 -10.32
N GLY A 263 25.52 -18.69 -11.19
CA GLY A 263 26.30 -18.98 -12.37
C GLY A 263 27.72 -18.49 -12.12
#